data_e86cb2ad02f6b85c7680a7b10bcedde9
#
_entry.id   e86cb2ad02f6b85c7680a7b10bcedde9
#
_cell.length_a   1.000
_cell.length_b   1.000
_cell.length_c   1.000
_cell.angle_alpha   90.00
_cell.angle_beta   90.00
_cell.angle_gamma   90.00
#
_symmetry.space_group_name_H-M   'P 1'
#
loop_
_entity.id
_entity.type
_entity.pdbx_description
1 polymer ?
#
loop_
_entity_poly.entity_id
_entity_poly.type
_entity_poly.pdbx_seq_one_letter_code
_entity_poly.pdbx_strand_id
1 'polypeptide(L)'
;MFGIKYSIIELRSINYGDIDMKNYYGSLCTEMYEILHKDAPEDELDFYLSYTRKDMSILEPLCGSGRFLVPFLERGYDIKGIDLSKEMLAKLKEKSPNAKVFQSDILEYDTVEKYDYIFISSGSVSLFTDMVLCRKFLKKMKWLLKKGGKFVFAVDTVANRCPDDSDYRTAIAIKTKERYDLILKNKNYYDEKTHTQFSPGIYELYKGAELLQQEIMDFQTHLYELGELEQYLQDIGFTSVTVYSSYEKVIAKNNHTEMFLYECSF
;
A
#
# COMPACT_ATOMS: atom_id res chain seq x y z
N MET A 1 -35.92 -6.59 22.83
CA MET A 1 -34.47 -6.41 23.06
C MET A 1 -33.83 -7.77 22.82
N PHE A 2 -33.52 -8.11 21.55
CA PHE A 2 -32.82 -9.34 21.18
C PHE A 2 -31.45 -8.95 20.65
N GLY A 3 -30.42 -9.14 21.47
CA GLY A 3 -29.04 -8.97 21.07
C GLY A 3 -28.58 -10.21 20.29
N ILE A 4 -28.33 -10.04 19.01
CA ILE A 4 -27.72 -11.08 18.19
C ILE A 4 -26.21 -11.05 18.48
N LYS A 5 -25.76 -12.00 19.32
CA LYS A 5 -24.34 -12.30 19.49
C LYS A 5 -23.87 -13.12 18.27
N TYR A 6 -23.25 -12.49 17.31
CA TYR A 6 -22.47 -13.21 16.31
C TYR A 6 -21.13 -13.64 16.95
N SER A 7 -20.87 -14.93 17.05
CA SER A 7 -19.58 -15.45 17.51
C SER A 7 -18.59 -15.38 16.35
N ILE A 8 -17.35 -14.99 16.64
CA ILE A 8 -16.21 -14.93 15.70
C ILE A 8 -15.99 -16.29 14.96
N ILE A 9 -16.55 -17.38 15.48
CA ILE A 9 -16.40 -18.73 14.93
C ILE A 9 -17.22 -18.92 13.64
N GLU A 10 -18.33 -18.21 13.44
CA GLU A 10 -19.15 -18.31 12.22
C GLU A 10 -18.58 -17.56 11.01
N LEU A 11 -17.69 -16.61 11.24
CA LEU A 11 -17.01 -15.86 10.15
C LEU A 11 -15.93 -16.68 9.42
N ARG A 12 -15.50 -17.82 9.99
CA ARG A 12 -14.51 -18.72 9.36
C ARG A 12 -15.08 -19.68 8.31
N SER A 13 -16.38 -19.70 8.07
CA SER A 13 -17.04 -20.64 7.15
C SER A 13 -17.34 -20.07 5.76
N ILE A 14 -16.98 -18.82 5.47
CA ILE A 14 -17.02 -18.30 4.10
C ILE A 14 -15.76 -18.78 3.39
N ASN A 15 -15.94 -19.80 2.55
CA ASN A 15 -14.89 -20.43 1.76
C ASN A 15 -14.51 -19.52 0.59
N TYR A 16 -13.73 -18.47 0.86
CA TYR A 16 -12.98 -17.73 -0.17
C TYR A 16 -11.74 -18.57 -0.45
N GLY A 17 -11.77 -19.41 -1.51
CA GLY A 17 -10.66 -20.31 -1.83
C GLY A 17 -9.30 -19.63 -1.69
N ASP A 18 -8.30 -20.37 -1.25
CA ASP A 18 -6.84 -20.13 -1.05
C ASP A 18 -6.22 -18.71 -1.22
N ILE A 19 -7.01 -17.64 -1.18
CA ILE A 19 -6.51 -16.26 -1.19
C ILE A 19 -6.19 -15.90 0.25
N ASP A 20 -4.91 -15.67 0.52
CA ASP A 20 -4.47 -15.03 1.76
C ASP A 20 -5.13 -13.65 1.82
N MET A 21 -6.09 -13.47 2.75
CA MET A 21 -6.87 -12.22 2.91
C MET A 21 -6.04 -11.09 3.53
N LYS A 22 -4.78 -11.37 3.87
CA LYS A 22 -3.86 -10.40 4.41
C LYS A 22 -3.56 -9.31 3.37
N ASN A 23 -3.89 -8.09 3.71
CA ASN A 23 -3.66 -6.90 2.89
C ASN A 23 -4.19 -6.99 1.44
N TYR A 24 -5.20 -7.84 1.19
CA TYR A 24 -5.82 -7.93 -0.13
C TYR A 24 -6.95 -6.91 -0.28
N TYR A 25 -6.83 -6.03 -1.27
CA TYR A 25 -7.83 -5.01 -1.59
C TYR A 25 -8.91 -5.59 -2.50
N GLY A 26 -10.00 -6.10 -1.90
CA GLY A 26 -11.16 -6.61 -2.61
C GLY A 26 -12.09 -5.51 -3.14
N SER A 27 -13.32 -5.87 -3.52
CA SER A 27 -14.22 -4.96 -4.25
C SER A 27 -14.71 -3.78 -3.41
N LEU A 28 -15.16 -4.02 -2.17
CA LEU A 28 -15.67 -2.96 -1.29
C LEU A 28 -14.54 -2.09 -0.73
N CYS A 29 -13.41 -2.72 -0.39
CA CYS A 29 -12.21 -1.99 0.00
C CYS A 29 -11.74 -1.07 -1.14
N THR A 30 -11.65 -1.58 -2.37
CA THR A 30 -11.27 -0.80 -3.55
C THR A 30 -12.25 0.35 -3.81
N GLU A 31 -13.56 0.12 -3.70
CA GLU A 31 -14.56 1.18 -3.89
C GLU A 31 -14.42 2.29 -2.84
N MET A 32 -14.24 1.91 -1.57
CA MET A 32 -14.00 2.89 -0.49
C MET A 32 -12.71 3.67 -0.73
N TYR A 33 -11.62 2.99 -1.12
CA TYR A 33 -10.35 3.62 -1.44
C TYR A 33 -10.49 4.66 -2.55
N GLU A 34 -11.20 4.34 -3.63
CA GLU A 34 -11.43 5.25 -4.76
C GLU A 34 -12.25 6.49 -4.39
N ILE A 35 -13.15 6.37 -3.43
CA ILE A 35 -13.94 7.51 -2.95
C ILE A 35 -13.09 8.43 -2.06
N LEU A 36 -12.26 7.84 -1.17
CA LEU A 36 -11.49 8.59 -0.18
C LEU A 36 -10.15 9.12 -0.72
N HIS A 37 -9.54 8.38 -1.65
CA HIS A 37 -8.17 8.62 -2.13
C HIS A 37 -8.10 8.75 -3.66
N LYS A 38 -9.07 9.48 -4.23
CA LYS A 38 -9.20 9.62 -5.68
C LYS A 38 -7.96 10.19 -6.34
N ASP A 39 -7.37 11.22 -5.75
CA ASP A 39 -6.25 11.96 -6.31
C ASP A 39 -5.01 11.80 -5.42
N ALA A 40 -3.81 11.82 -6.02
CA ALA A 40 -2.57 11.87 -5.27
C ALA A 40 -2.43 13.23 -4.55
N PRO A 41 -1.97 13.27 -3.29
CA PRO A 41 -1.57 14.52 -2.66
C PRO A 41 -0.49 15.20 -3.49
N GLU A 42 -0.59 16.51 -3.65
CA GLU A 42 0.28 17.25 -4.57
C GLU A 42 1.75 17.21 -4.11
N ASP A 43 2.00 17.38 -2.82
CA ASP A 43 3.32 17.33 -2.20
C ASP A 43 3.99 15.96 -2.35
N GLU A 44 3.23 14.86 -2.12
CA GLU A 44 3.72 13.49 -2.32
C GLU A 44 3.99 13.21 -3.80
N LEU A 45 3.09 13.62 -4.70
CA LEU A 45 3.27 13.45 -6.13
C LEU A 45 4.51 14.20 -6.63
N ASP A 46 4.67 15.45 -6.22
CA ASP A 46 5.82 16.27 -6.60
C ASP A 46 7.13 15.71 -6.07
N PHE A 47 7.13 15.13 -4.85
CA PHE A 47 8.29 14.44 -4.32
C PHE A 47 8.72 13.29 -5.25
N TYR A 48 7.82 12.38 -5.66
CA TYR A 48 8.18 11.28 -6.56
C TYR A 48 8.54 11.77 -7.96
N LEU A 49 7.86 12.79 -8.48
CA LEU A 49 8.18 13.41 -9.77
C LEU A 49 9.56 14.08 -9.78
N SER A 50 10.04 14.57 -8.64
CA SER A 50 11.35 15.24 -8.54
C SER A 50 12.55 14.34 -8.91
N TYR A 51 12.34 13.03 -9.00
CA TYR A 51 13.35 12.05 -9.38
C TYR A 51 13.31 11.66 -10.86
N THR A 52 12.37 12.18 -11.64
CA THR A 52 12.09 11.70 -13.00
C THR A 52 12.71 12.57 -14.11
N ARG A 53 13.02 11.92 -15.22
CA ARG A 53 13.30 12.55 -16.52
C ARG A 53 12.50 11.80 -17.60
N LYS A 54 12.24 12.47 -18.73
CA LYS A 54 11.41 11.93 -19.82
C LYS A 54 11.98 10.69 -20.53
N ASP A 55 13.27 10.48 -20.43
CA ASP A 55 13.99 9.37 -21.03
C ASP A 55 14.05 8.13 -20.14
N MET A 56 13.51 8.21 -18.92
CA MET A 56 13.55 7.11 -17.94
C MET A 56 12.44 6.08 -18.19
N SER A 57 12.80 4.80 -17.99
CA SER A 57 11.85 3.72 -17.74
C SER A 57 11.53 3.63 -16.24
N ILE A 58 10.24 3.69 -15.89
CA ILE A 58 9.78 3.79 -14.51
C ILE A 58 8.92 2.57 -14.16
N LEU A 59 9.02 2.11 -12.92
CA LEU A 59 8.16 1.06 -12.38
C LEU A 59 7.54 1.53 -11.05
N GLU A 60 6.23 1.35 -10.92
CA GLU A 60 5.51 1.45 -9.65
C GLU A 60 4.99 0.07 -9.26
N PRO A 61 5.72 -0.70 -8.41
CA PRO A 61 5.18 -1.87 -7.76
C PRO A 61 4.12 -1.46 -6.73
N LEU A 62 3.13 -2.34 -6.49
CA LEU A 62 2.00 -2.07 -5.60
C LEU A 62 1.21 -0.81 -6.05
N CYS A 63 1.02 -0.66 -7.37
CA CYS A 63 0.47 0.55 -7.98
C CYS A 63 -1.01 0.77 -7.69
N GLY A 64 -1.70 -0.22 -7.12
CA GLY A 64 -3.11 -0.15 -6.79
C GLY A 64 -3.99 0.30 -7.95
N SER A 65 -4.89 1.22 -7.67
CA SER A 65 -5.78 1.83 -8.67
C SER A 65 -5.13 2.96 -9.48
N GLY A 66 -3.79 3.12 -9.38
CA GLY A 66 -3.03 4.06 -10.18
C GLY A 66 -3.06 5.51 -9.70
N ARG A 67 -3.23 5.72 -8.40
CA ARG A 67 -3.28 7.05 -7.78
C ARG A 67 -2.07 7.92 -8.16
N PHE A 68 -0.87 7.33 -8.26
CA PHE A 68 0.34 7.99 -8.72
C PHE A 68 0.69 7.64 -10.18
N LEU A 69 0.50 6.40 -10.61
CA LEU A 69 0.82 5.93 -11.96
C LEU A 69 0.09 6.75 -13.03
N VAL A 70 -1.22 7.02 -12.86
CA VAL A 70 -2.00 7.77 -13.84
C VAL A 70 -1.46 9.20 -14.03
N PRO A 71 -1.21 10.00 -12.96
CA PRO A 71 -0.56 11.31 -13.09
C PRO A 71 0.80 11.31 -13.81
N PHE A 72 1.60 10.23 -13.65
CA PHE A 72 2.86 10.08 -14.40
C PHE A 72 2.59 9.85 -15.89
N LEU A 73 1.64 8.96 -16.24
CA LEU A 73 1.24 8.72 -17.63
C LEU A 73 0.71 9.98 -18.31
N GLU A 74 -0.15 10.74 -17.64
CA GLU A 74 -0.71 12.00 -18.15
C GLU A 74 0.37 13.03 -18.45
N ARG A 75 1.46 13.01 -17.68
CA ARG A 75 2.65 13.84 -17.92
C ARG A 75 3.58 13.24 -18.97
N GLY A 76 3.23 12.11 -19.59
CA GLY A 76 3.98 11.48 -20.69
C GLY A 76 5.26 10.77 -20.25
N TYR A 77 5.32 10.21 -19.04
CA TYR A 77 6.39 9.31 -18.61
C TYR A 77 6.14 7.87 -19.06
N ASP A 78 7.20 7.12 -19.38
CA ASP A 78 7.11 5.67 -19.64
C ASP A 78 7.14 4.93 -18.30
N ILE A 79 5.96 4.66 -17.76
CA ILE A 79 5.77 3.99 -16.47
C ILE A 79 4.97 2.71 -16.63
N LYS A 80 5.35 1.67 -15.88
CA LYS A 80 4.63 0.40 -15.73
C LYS A 80 4.21 0.22 -14.28
N GLY A 81 3.13 -0.52 -14.05
CA GLY A 81 2.63 -0.86 -12.73
C GLY A 81 2.48 -2.35 -12.52
N ILE A 82 2.61 -2.78 -11.26
CA ILE A 82 2.34 -4.16 -10.84
C ILE A 82 1.50 -4.09 -9.58
N ASP A 83 0.42 -4.86 -9.54
CA ASP A 83 -0.39 -5.03 -8.33
C ASP A 83 -0.97 -6.44 -8.27
N LEU A 84 -1.25 -6.92 -7.06
CA LEU A 84 -1.87 -8.22 -6.84
C LEU A 84 -3.39 -8.16 -7.02
N SER A 85 -4.03 -7.04 -6.61
CA SER A 85 -5.47 -6.87 -6.65
C SER A 85 -5.96 -6.62 -8.08
N LYS A 86 -6.78 -7.55 -8.59
CA LYS A 86 -7.48 -7.38 -9.87
C LYS A 86 -8.51 -6.25 -9.82
N GLU A 87 -9.12 -6.02 -8.65
CA GLU A 87 -10.12 -4.99 -8.41
C GLU A 87 -9.47 -3.60 -8.53
N MET A 88 -8.32 -3.41 -7.89
CA MET A 88 -7.54 -2.19 -8.01
C MET A 88 -7.09 -1.93 -9.44
N LEU A 89 -6.54 -2.94 -10.12
CA LEU A 89 -6.11 -2.82 -11.52
C LEU A 89 -7.29 -2.55 -12.47
N ALA A 90 -8.49 -3.07 -12.18
CA ALA A 90 -9.68 -2.75 -12.95
C ALA A 90 -10.00 -1.25 -12.86
N LYS A 91 -9.93 -0.65 -11.66
CA LYS A 91 -10.11 0.79 -11.46
C LYS A 91 -9.03 1.61 -12.16
N LEU A 92 -7.79 1.16 -12.15
CA LEU A 92 -6.71 1.80 -12.91
C LEU A 92 -7.02 1.79 -14.39
N LYS A 93 -7.47 0.65 -14.94
CA LYS A 93 -7.83 0.52 -16.36
C LYS A 93 -9.06 1.34 -16.76
N GLU A 94 -10.00 1.57 -15.85
CA GLU A 94 -11.11 2.52 -16.07
C GLU A 94 -10.59 3.96 -16.28
N LYS A 95 -9.58 4.37 -15.49
CA LYS A 95 -8.96 5.71 -15.57
C LYS A 95 -8.01 5.86 -16.77
N SER A 96 -7.23 4.81 -17.04
CA SER A 96 -6.20 4.79 -18.08
C SER A 96 -6.18 3.45 -18.81
N PRO A 97 -7.05 3.24 -19.84
CA PRO A 97 -7.18 1.96 -20.54
C PRO A 97 -5.88 1.44 -21.15
N ASN A 98 -4.99 2.34 -21.56
CA ASN A 98 -3.72 2.01 -22.21
C ASN A 98 -2.55 1.86 -21.23
N ALA A 99 -2.76 2.01 -19.91
CA ALA A 99 -1.71 1.86 -18.91
C ALA A 99 -1.07 0.46 -19.02
N LYS A 100 0.25 0.40 -18.97
CA LYS A 100 1.01 -0.86 -18.97
C LYS A 100 1.07 -1.40 -17.53
N VAL A 101 0.09 -2.22 -17.16
CA VAL A 101 0.00 -2.79 -15.80
C VAL A 101 -0.16 -4.29 -15.84
N PHE A 102 0.39 -4.97 -14.82
CA PHE A 102 0.45 -6.42 -14.70
C PHE A 102 -0.15 -6.86 -13.37
N GLN A 103 -1.07 -7.83 -13.42
CA GLN A 103 -1.55 -8.48 -12.20
C GLN A 103 -0.56 -9.59 -11.82
N SER A 104 0.14 -9.40 -10.71
CA SER A 104 1.12 -10.36 -10.21
C SER A 104 1.46 -10.07 -8.75
N ASP A 105 1.80 -11.13 -7.99
CA ASP A 105 2.65 -10.94 -6.82
C ASP A 105 4.01 -10.41 -7.30
N ILE A 106 4.47 -9.33 -6.69
CA ILE A 106 5.73 -8.69 -7.07
C ILE A 106 6.94 -9.61 -6.84
N LEU A 107 6.86 -10.53 -5.89
CA LEU A 107 7.93 -11.50 -5.65
C LEU A 107 8.03 -12.54 -6.78
N GLU A 108 6.89 -12.88 -7.38
CA GLU A 108 6.78 -13.85 -8.49
C GLU A 108 6.87 -13.18 -9.87
N TYR A 109 6.81 -11.84 -9.94
CA TYR A 109 6.90 -11.12 -11.21
C TYR A 109 8.22 -11.40 -11.92
N ASP A 110 8.16 -12.14 -13.03
CA ASP A 110 9.33 -12.50 -13.83
C ASP A 110 9.47 -11.55 -15.03
N THR A 111 10.65 -10.94 -15.17
CA THR A 111 10.98 -10.03 -16.27
C THR A 111 12.48 -9.89 -16.42
N VAL A 112 12.93 -9.68 -17.65
CA VAL A 112 14.32 -9.31 -17.96
C VAL A 112 14.52 -7.79 -17.99
N GLU A 113 13.43 -7.03 -17.93
CA GLU A 113 13.48 -5.57 -17.97
C GLU A 113 14.13 -4.98 -16.73
N LYS A 114 14.78 -3.85 -16.91
CA LYS A 114 15.38 -3.04 -15.85
C LYS A 114 14.89 -1.61 -15.96
N TYR A 115 14.81 -0.95 -14.82
CA TYR A 115 14.22 0.38 -14.69
C TYR A 115 15.26 1.40 -14.24
N ASP A 116 15.13 2.63 -14.74
CA ASP A 116 15.95 3.75 -14.30
C ASP A 116 15.48 4.26 -12.95
N TYR A 117 14.17 4.13 -12.70
CA TYR A 117 13.53 4.59 -11.48
C TYR A 117 12.43 3.62 -11.03
N ILE A 118 12.45 3.26 -9.76
CA ILE A 118 11.38 2.49 -9.11
C ILE A 118 10.92 3.31 -7.91
N PHE A 119 9.61 3.48 -7.75
CA PHE A 119 9.09 4.10 -6.53
C PHE A 119 7.88 3.35 -5.99
N ILE A 120 7.66 3.46 -4.68
CA ILE A 120 6.49 2.91 -3.98
C ILE A 120 5.97 3.98 -3.03
N SER A 121 4.76 4.40 -3.28
CA SER A 121 4.09 5.50 -2.58
C SER A 121 3.33 5.06 -1.33
N SER A 122 2.89 6.04 -0.56
CA SER A 122 1.85 5.90 0.48
C SER A 122 2.13 4.80 1.51
N GLY A 123 3.39 4.60 1.90
CA GLY A 123 3.74 3.62 2.93
C GLY A 123 3.54 2.15 2.56
N SER A 124 3.26 1.83 1.27
CA SER A 124 2.87 0.46 0.87
C SER A 124 3.93 -0.62 1.15
N VAL A 125 5.19 -0.26 1.38
CA VAL A 125 6.22 -1.20 1.84
C VAL A 125 5.90 -1.75 3.23
N SER A 126 5.20 -0.99 4.07
CA SER A 126 4.73 -1.41 5.40
C SER A 126 3.74 -2.58 5.38
N LEU A 127 3.14 -2.88 4.24
CA LEU A 127 2.26 -4.04 4.07
C LEU A 127 3.02 -5.39 4.17
N PHE A 128 4.35 -5.38 4.03
CA PHE A 128 5.20 -6.55 4.25
C PHE A 128 5.53 -6.70 5.75
N THR A 129 4.62 -7.29 6.52
CA THR A 129 4.82 -7.51 7.97
C THR A 129 5.71 -8.72 8.29
N ASP A 130 5.96 -9.62 7.34
CA ASP A 130 7.01 -10.63 7.41
C ASP A 130 8.33 -10.02 6.89
N MET A 131 9.27 -9.79 7.79
CA MET A 131 10.55 -9.17 7.46
C MET A 131 11.44 -10.03 6.54
N VAL A 132 11.22 -11.34 6.47
CA VAL A 132 11.91 -12.21 5.49
C VAL A 132 11.39 -11.93 4.09
N LEU A 133 10.07 -11.79 3.94
CA LEU A 133 9.43 -11.41 2.67
C LEU A 133 9.77 -9.97 2.28
N CYS A 134 9.74 -9.03 3.24
CA CYS A 134 10.15 -7.64 3.02
C CYS A 134 11.59 -7.57 2.45
N ARG A 135 12.52 -8.30 3.06
CA ARG A 135 13.90 -8.35 2.60
C ARG A 135 14.05 -8.97 1.20
N LYS A 136 13.30 -10.02 0.88
CA LYS A 136 13.24 -10.58 -0.48
C LYS A 136 12.73 -9.55 -1.48
N PHE A 137 11.68 -8.82 -1.10
CA PHE A 137 11.10 -7.76 -1.90
C PHE A 137 12.11 -6.63 -2.17
N LEU A 138 12.76 -6.09 -1.15
CA LEU A 138 13.77 -5.02 -1.31
C LEU A 138 14.94 -5.48 -2.20
N LYS A 139 15.39 -6.74 -2.06
CA LYS A 139 16.40 -7.34 -2.95
C LYS A 139 15.91 -7.45 -4.39
N LYS A 140 14.63 -7.78 -4.60
CA LYS A 140 13.99 -7.79 -5.92
C LYS A 140 13.97 -6.39 -6.53
N MET A 141 13.62 -5.36 -5.77
CA MET A 141 13.64 -3.97 -6.24
C MET A 141 15.03 -3.57 -6.73
N LYS A 142 16.07 -3.85 -5.94
CA LYS A 142 17.45 -3.61 -6.38
C LYS A 142 17.81 -4.37 -7.66
N TRP A 143 17.36 -5.63 -7.78
CA TRP A 143 17.63 -6.44 -8.98
C TRP A 143 16.92 -5.85 -10.21
N LEU A 144 15.74 -5.26 -10.07
CA LEU A 144 14.99 -4.63 -11.16
C LEU A 144 15.58 -3.28 -11.62
N LEU A 145 16.45 -2.65 -10.83
CA LEU A 145 17.10 -1.39 -11.20
C LEU A 145 18.22 -1.60 -12.21
N LYS A 146 18.39 -0.62 -13.10
CA LYS A 146 19.62 -0.42 -13.89
C LYS A 146 20.73 0.08 -12.98
N LYS A 147 21.99 -0.10 -13.39
CA LYS A 147 23.13 0.53 -12.72
C LYS A 147 22.95 2.06 -12.74
N GLY A 148 23.08 2.69 -11.58
CA GLY A 148 22.83 4.12 -11.39
C GLY A 148 21.35 4.51 -11.29
N GLY A 149 20.45 3.52 -11.30
CA GLY A 149 19.01 3.74 -11.08
C GLY A 149 18.69 4.09 -9.63
N LYS A 150 17.50 4.66 -9.42
CA LYS A 150 17.01 5.04 -8.10
C LYS A 150 15.82 4.19 -7.66
N PHE A 151 15.82 3.85 -6.37
CA PHE A 151 14.66 3.28 -5.68
C PHE A 151 14.23 4.23 -4.57
N VAL A 152 12.98 4.71 -4.63
CA VAL A 152 12.41 5.64 -3.65
C VAL A 152 11.12 5.04 -3.11
N PHE A 153 10.98 4.98 -1.80
CA PHE A 153 9.80 4.39 -1.19
C PHE A 153 9.48 5.02 0.17
N ALA A 154 8.22 4.88 0.56
CA ALA A 154 7.73 5.29 1.87
C ALA A 154 7.46 4.08 2.76
N VAL A 155 7.60 4.27 4.07
CA VAL A 155 7.17 3.33 5.12
C VAL A 155 6.47 4.09 6.25
N ASP A 156 5.47 3.46 6.85
CA ASP A 156 4.84 3.95 8.07
C ASP A 156 5.77 3.76 9.27
N THR A 157 5.72 4.65 10.24
CA THR A 157 6.58 4.60 11.41
C THR A 157 5.81 4.26 12.68
N VAL A 158 6.53 3.98 13.76
CA VAL A 158 5.95 3.77 15.09
C VAL A 158 5.13 4.97 15.59
N ALA A 159 5.28 6.17 15.00
CA ALA A 159 4.44 7.33 15.31
C ALA A 159 3.00 7.16 14.81
N ASN A 160 2.75 6.26 13.84
CA ASN A 160 1.42 5.92 13.32
C ASN A 160 0.68 4.88 14.18
N ARG A 161 1.28 4.42 15.27
CA ARG A 161 0.65 3.43 16.13
C ARG A 161 -0.72 3.91 16.61
N CYS A 162 -1.75 3.10 16.33
CA CYS A 162 -3.09 3.31 16.83
C CYS A 162 -3.24 2.69 18.24
N PRO A 163 -4.04 3.32 19.14
CA PRO A 163 -4.43 2.70 20.40
C PRO A 163 -5.20 1.40 20.17
N ASP A 164 -5.05 0.44 21.09
CA ASP A 164 -5.78 -0.82 21.04
C ASP A 164 -7.28 -0.60 21.31
N ASP A 165 -8.11 -1.15 20.43
CA ASP A 165 -9.57 -1.15 20.58
C ASP A 165 -10.04 -2.42 21.35
N SER A 166 -11.04 -2.28 22.22
CA SER A 166 -11.64 -3.42 22.91
C SER A 166 -12.53 -4.27 21.98
N ASP A 167 -13.15 -3.64 20.97
CA ASP A 167 -14.08 -4.27 20.04
C ASP A 167 -14.09 -3.55 18.70
N TYR A 168 -14.74 -4.14 17.69
CA TYR A 168 -14.95 -3.49 16.39
C TYR A 168 -15.79 -2.23 16.54
N ARG A 169 -15.35 -1.16 15.90
CA ARG A 169 -16.08 0.12 15.83
C ARG A 169 -16.18 0.60 14.38
N THR A 170 -17.19 1.39 14.08
CA THR A 170 -17.27 2.09 12.80
C THR A 170 -16.12 3.09 12.70
N ALA A 171 -15.23 2.82 11.76
CA ALA A 171 -14.11 3.71 11.45
C ALA A 171 -14.47 4.72 10.36
N ILE A 172 -15.16 4.24 9.31
CA ILE A 172 -15.54 5.03 8.14
C ILE A 172 -16.97 4.69 7.74
N ALA A 173 -17.75 5.71 7.37
CA ALA A 173 -19.06 5.56 6.75
C ALA A 173 -19.20 6.58 5.64
N ILE A 174 -19.41 6.12 4.40
CA ILE A 174 -19.50 6.95 3.20
C ILE A 174 -20.69 6.52 2.32
N LYS A 175 -21.02 7.32 1.33
CA LYS A 175 -22.00 6.98 0.30
C LYS A 175 -21.30 6.63 -1.01
N THR A 176 -21.73 5.53 -1.64
CA THR A 176 -21.34 5.19 -3.01
C THR A 176 -22.00 6.12 -4.02
N LYS A 177 -21.64 5.99 -5.30
CA LYS A 177 -22.28 6.73 -6.41
C LYS A 177 -23.79 6.43 -6.51
N GLU A 178 -24.19 5.21 -6.19
CA GLU A 178 -25.57 4.74 -6.14
C GLU A 178 -26.31 5.18 -4.87
N ARG A 179 -25.63 5.95 -3.98
CA ARG A 179 -26.12 6.41 -2.68
C ARG A 179 -26.36 5.28 -1.66
N TYR A 180 -25.68 4.16 -1.82
CA TYR A 180 -25.64 3.12 -0.79
C TYR A 180 -24.70 3.50 0.34
N ASP A 181 -24.93 2.97 1.53
CA ASP A 181 -24.02 3.16 2.68
C ASP A 181 -22.90 2.13 2.60
N LEU A 182 -21.66 2.59 2.43
CA LEU A 182 -20.47 1.75 2.53
C LEU A 182 -19.77 2.06 3.84
N ILE A 183 -19.70 1.06 4.71
CA ILE A 183 -19.23 1.18 6.09
C ILE A 183 -18.02 0.28 6.29
N LEU A 184 -16.96 0.84 6.88
CA LEU A 184 -15.83 0.08 7.41
C LEU A 184 -15.92 0.05 8.92
N LYS A 185 -15.95 -1.15 9.48
CA LYS A 185 -15.72 -1.41 10.90
C LYS A 185 -14.35 -2.04 11.05
N ASN A 186 -13.55 -1.55 11.98
CA ASN A 186 -12.25 -2.15 12.28
C ASN A 186 -12.02 -2.27 13.78
N LYS A 187 -10.97 -3.03 14.12
CA LYS A 187 -10.46 -3.17 15.47
C LYS A 187 -8.94 -3.07 15.41
N ASN A 188 -8.38 -2.05 16.03
CA ASN A 188 -6.93 -1.85 16.07
C ASN A 188 -6.31 -2.57 17.26
N TYR A 189 -5.12 -3.15 17.06
CA TYR A 189 -4.23 -3.60 18.14
C TYR A 189 -2.80 -3.69 17.63
N TYR A 190 -1.83 -3.59 18.52
CA TYR A 190 -0.42 -3.54 18.18
C TYR A 190 0.39 -4.64 18.86
N ASP A 191 1.23 -5.33 18.09
CA ASP A 191 2.20 -6.29 18.62
C ASP A 191 3.59 -5.64 18.72
N GLU A 192 4.00 -5.36 19.96
CA GLU A 192 5.31 -4.79 20.28
C GLU A 192 6.50 -5.65 19.85
N LYS A 193 6.33 -6.97 19.69
CA LYS A 193 7.43 -7.87 19.36
C LYS A 193 7.75 -7.86 17.85
N THR A 194 6.74 -7.70 17.05
CA THR A 194 6.86 -7.70 15.59
C THR A 194 6.72 -6.30 14.99
N HIS A 195 6.50 -5.27 15.83
CA HIS A 195 6.19 -3.90 15.41
C HIS A 195 5.03 -3.86 14.40
N THR A 196 4.04 -4.76 14.56
CA THR A 196 2.93 -4.87 13.63
C THR A 196 1.67 -4.23 14.19
N GLN A 197 1.15 -3.25 13.49
CA GLN A 197 -0.18 -2.71 13.68
C GLN A 197 -1.18 -3.59 12.92
N PHE A 198 -2.12 -4.18 13.65
CA PHE A 198 -3.24 -4.92 13.10
C PHE A 198 -4.47 -4.02 13.10
N SER A 199 -5.17 -4.00 11.97
CA SER A 199 -6.43 -3.26 11.79
C SER A 199 -7.42 -4.05 10.94
N PRO A 200 -7.75 -5.33 11.33
CA PRO A 200 -8.69 -6.13 10.59
C PRO A 200 -9.99 -5.37 10.39
N GLY A 201 -10.49 -5.36 9.15
CA GLY A 201 -11.62 -4.58 8.70
C GLY A 201 -12.76 -5.44 8.19
N ILE A 202 -13.99 -4.99 8.43
CA ILE A 202 -15.24 -5.52 7.87
C ILE A 202 -15.87 -4.39 7.07
N TYR A 203 -15.91 -4.55 5.76
CA TYR A 203 -16.62 -3.65 4.85
C TYR A 203 -18.03 -4.15 4.64
N GLU A 204 -19.00 -3.28 4.76
CA GLU A 204 -20.44 -3.59 4.62
C GLU A 204 -21.10 -2.57 3.68
N LEU A 205 -21.83 -3.07 2.67
CA LEU A 205 -22.60 -2.25 1.74
C LEU A 205 -24.09 -2.41 2.03
N TYR A 206 -24.75 -1.30 2.33
CA TYR A 206 -26.19 -1.27 2.64
C TYR A 206 -26.99 -0.44 1.65
N LYS A 207 -28.21 -0.93 1.32
CA LYS A 207 -29.26 -0.18 0.66
C LYS A 207 -30.39 0.05 1.66
N GLY A 208 -30.42 1.21 2.29
CA GLY A 208 -31.30 1.46 3.44
C GLY A 208 -30.95 0.55 4.62
N ALA A 209 -31.85 -0.35 5.00
CA ALA A 209 -31.61 -1.33 6.09
C ALA A 209 -31.12 -2.70 5.58
N GLU A 210 -31.06 -2.91 4.27
CA GLU A 210 -30.66 -4.19 3.66
C GLU A 210 -29.14 -4.25 3.46
N LEU A 211 -28.50 -5.28 4.03
CA LEU A 211 -27.08 -5.60 3.77
C LEU A 211 -26.99 -6.30 2.41
N LEU A 212 -26.36 -5.63 1.44
CA LEU A 212 -26.16 -6.15 0.08
C LEU A 212 -24.90 -7.00 -0.06
N GLN A 213 -23.81 -6.57 0.58
CA GLN A 213 -22.50 -7.23 0.46
C GLN A 213 -21.69 -6.99 1.73
N GLN A 214 -20.84 -7.97 2.08
CA GLN A 214 -19.84 -7.87 3.14
C GLN A 214 -18.50 -8.39 2.61
N GLU A 215 -17.42 -7.75 3.03
CA GLU A 215 -16.05 -8.14 2.70
C GLU A 215 -15.16 -7.98 3.93
N ILE A 216 -14.24 -8.93 4.12
CA ILE A 216 -13.29 -8.91 5.24
C ILE A 216 -11.90 -8.69 4.67
N MET A 217 -11.11 -7.84 5.34
CA MET A 217 -9.71 -7.61 5.05
C MET A 217 -8.89 -7.71 6.34
N ASP A 218 -7.89 -8.58 6.35
CA ASP A 218 -6.91 -8.66 7.43
C ASP A 218 -5.80 -7.63 7.17
N PHE A 219 -6.09 -6.35 7.51
CA PHE A 219 -5.15 -5.27 7.29
C PHE A 219 -4.07 -5.24 8.36
N GLN A 220 -2.82 -5.27 7.93
CA GLN A 220 -1.66 -5.30 8.80
C GLN A 220 -0.55 -4.41 8.20
N THR A 221 0.12 -3.63 9.06
CA THR A 221 1.28 -2.84 8.65
C THR A 221 2.42 -3.00 9.66
N HIS A 222 3.64 -3.17 9.16
CA HIS A 222 4.83 -3.06 10.00
C HIS A 222 5.14 -1.57 10.20
N LEU A 223 5.32 -1.15 11.45
CA LEU A 223 5.67 0.23 11.79
C LEU A 223 7.17 0.31 12.06
N TYR A 224 7.87 1.05 11.21
CA TYR A 224 9.32 1.12 11.19
C TYR A 224 9.90 2.12 12.19
N GLU A 225 11.08 1.80 12.72
CA GLU A 225 11.96 2.73 13.40
C GLU A 225 13.11 3.20 12.50
N LEU A 226 13.61 4.40 12.75
CA LEU A 226 14.79 4.92 12.05
C LEU A 226 16.01 4.03 12.36
N GLY A 227 16.72 3.59 11.34
CA GLY A 227 17.86 2.67 11.45
C GLY A 227 17.53 1.21 11.12
N GLU A 228 16.24 0.84 11.03
CA GLU A 228 15.83 -0.55 10.86
C GLU A 228 16.16 -1.13 9.47
N LEU A 229 16.02 -0.35 8.41
CA LEU A 229 16.24 -0.81 7.04
C LEU A 229 17.59 -0.39 6.46
N GLU A 230 18.24 0.65 6.97
CA GLU A 230 19.38 1.30 6.34
C GLU A 230 20.56 0.32 6.18
N GLN A 231 20.90 -0.42 7.23
CA GLN A 231 22.00 -1.40 7.17
C GLN A 231 21.66 -2.51 6.18
N TYR A 232 20.42 -3.01 6.20
CA TYR A 232 20.02 -4.05 5.26
C TYR A 232 20.06 -3.58 3.80
N LEU A 233 19.63 -2.35 3.51
CA LEU A 233 19.71 -1.76 2.17
C LEU A 233 21.16 -1.64 1.70
N GLN A 234 22.09 -1.26 2.59
CA GLN A 234 23.51 -1.25 2.29
C GLN A 234 24.06 -2.67 2.04
N ASP A 235 23.69 -3.64 2.86
CA ASP A 235 24.13 -5.04 2.74
C ASP A 235 23.71 -5.70 1.42
N ILE A 236 22.51 -5.35 0.91
CA ILE A 236 22.09 -5.81 -0.42
C ILE A 236 22.71 -5.01 -1.57
N GLY A 237 23.53 -4.01 -1.27
CA GLY A 237 24.42 -3.30 -2.17
C GLY A 237 23.90 -1.97 -2.71
N PHE A 238 23.00 -1.28 -2.01
CA PHE A 238 22.83 0.15 -2.24
C PHE A 238 24.00 0.91 -1.64
N THR A 239 24.63 1.77 -2.43
CA THR A 239 25.83 2.54 -2.00
C THR A 239 25.45 3.87 -1.35
N SER A 240 24.25 4.35 -1.61
CA SER A 240 23.66 5.53 -0.97
C SER A 240 22.25 5.21 -0.49
N VAL A 241 22.00 5.45 0.79
CA VAL A 241 20.69 5.34 1.44
C VAL A 241 20.47 6.62 2.23
N THR A 242 19.47 7.39 1.87
CA THR A 242 19.07 8.61 2.57
C THR A 242 17.64 8.46 3.07
N VAL A 243 17.37 8.89 4.29
CA VAL A 243 16.03 8.81 4.90
C VAL A 243 15.55 10.21 5.22
N TYR A 244 14.38 10.55 4.70
CA TYR A 244 13.73 11.83 4.94
C TYR A 244 12.49 11.65 5.85
N SER A 245 12.18 12.71 6.59
CA SER A 245 10.99 12.80 7.46
C SER A 245 9.84 13.60 6.83
N SER A 246 10.04 14.13 5.62
CA SER A 246 9.01 14.89 4.89
C SER A 246 9.28 14.91 3.40
N TYR A 247 8.27 15.28 2.60
CA TYR A 247 8.36 15.43 1.14
C TYR A 247 9.27 16.58 0.71
N GLU A 248 9.59 17.55 1.60
CA GLU A 248 10.59 18.60 1.38
C GLU A 248 12.03 18.11 1.57
N LYS A 249 12.23 16.79 1.71
CA LYS A 249 13.53 16.13 1.87
C LYS A 249 14.29 16.57 3.13
N VAL A 250 13.57 16.80 4.23
CA VAL A 250 14.18 16.99 5.55
C VAL A 250 14.73 15.66 6.04
N ILE A 251 16.02 15.62 6.38
CA ILE A 251 16.69 14.39 6.88
C ILE A 251 16.02 13.92 8.18
N ALA A 252 15.65 12.65 8.24
CA ALA A 252 15.09 12.05 9.45
C ALA A 252 16.14 11.97 10.56
N LYS A 253 15.73 12.29 11.79
CA LYS A 253 16.64 12.32 12.97
C LYS A 253 16.09 11.54 14.17
N ASN A 254 14.82 11.16 14.13
CA ASN A 254 14.12 10.47 15.21
C ASN A 254 12.85 9.81 14.66
N ASN A 255 12.09 9.12 15.52
CA ASN A 255 10.86 8.40 15.20
C ASN A 255 9.57 9.23 15.39
N HIS A 256 9.63 10.57 15.34
CA HIS A 256 8.45 11.41 15.60
C HIS A 256 7.63 11.76 14.37
N THR A 257 8.09 11.37 13.18
CA THR A 257 7.33 11.52 11.93
C THR A 257 6.48 10.30 11.67
N GLU A 258 5.33 10.47 11.05
CA GLU A 258 4.41 9.38 10.70
C GLU A 258 4.92 8.52 9.55
N MET A 259 5.86 9.04 8.75
CA MET A 259 6.39 8.34 7.58
C MET A 259 7.89 8.61 7.41
N PHE A 260 8.65 7.59 7.01
CA PHE A 260 9.99 7.73 6.46
C PHE A 260 9.97 7.54 4.95
N LEU A 261 10.74 8.40 4.27
CA LEU A 261 10.94 8.37 2.83
C LEU A 261 12.38 7.97 2.55
N TYR A 262 12.57 6.82 1.92
CA TYR A 262 13.87 6.27 1.58
C TYR A 262 14.24 6.64 0.14
N GLU A 263 15.44 7.19 -0.05
CA GLU A 263 16.07 7.36 -1.36
C GLU A 263 17.30 6.48 -1.42
N CYS A 264 17.30 5.49 -2.33
CA CYS A 264 18.37 4.50 -2.49
C CYS A 264 18.96 4.53 -3.91
N SER A 265 20.27 4.43 -4.02
CA SER A 265 20.99 4.29 -5.31
C SER A 265 22.25 3.44 -5.19
N PHE A 266 22.77 2.91 -6.33
CA PHE A 266 23.98 2.08 -6.38
C PHE A 266 24.74 2.24 -7.70
#